data_4fb54bb21243077d9a02b0c7bffd27ec
#
_entry.id   4fb54bb21243077d9a02b0c7bffd27ec
#
_cell.length_a   1.000
_cell.length_b   1.000
_cell.length_c   1.000
_cell.angle_alpha   90.00
_cell.angle_beta   90.00
_cell.angle_gamma   90.00
#
_symmetry.space_group_name_H-M   'P 1'
#
loop_
_entity.id
_entity.type
_entity.pdbx_description
1 polymer ?
#
loop_
_entity_poly.entity_id
_entity_poly.type
_entity_poly.pdbx_seq_one_letter_code
_entity_poly.pdbx_strand_id
1 'polypeptide(L)'
;VRQKMLYAATRATVKKEFGGGHIKDEMFGTVQEDICFQGYLRHMTSCSAPAPLTAAEQELQQIKINEVKTEISVESKHQTLQGLAFPLQKEAQQALLQLRQRKINYVQLRLDTERETIELVHTNPTEIGELPRRIPKDTPRYHFFLYRHSHEGDHLESVVFIYSMPGYSCSIKERMLYSSCKSRLLDEVEQDLQLEIAKKMEIDSGEELTADFLYEEVHPKQHAFKQAFAKPRGPAGKRGMKRLIRGPGENGEDS
;
A
#
# COMPACT_ATOMS: atom_id res chain seq x y z
N VAL A 1 -40.77 -5.18 -40.26
CA VAL A 1 -39.59 -6.07 -40.19
C VAL A 1 -38.75 -5.96 -41.47
N ARG A 2 -39.35 -6.12 -42.67
CA ARG A 2 -38.62 -6.11 -43.96
C ARG A 2 -37.86 -4.80 -44.23
N GLN A 3 -38.44 -3.64 -43.93
CA GLN A 3 -37.77 -2.33 -44.09
C GLN A 3 -36.54 -2.21 -43.17
N LYS A 4 -36.64 -2.61 -41.89
CA LYS A 4 -35.49 -2.58 -40.94
C LYS A 4 -34.33 -3.46 -41.43
N MET A 5 -34.66 -4.63 -41.98
CA MET A 5 -33.63 -5.53 -42.56
C MET A 5 -32.98 -4.94 -43.81
N LEU A 6 -33.74 -4.22 -44.65
CA LEU A 6 -33.22 -3.55 -45.82
C LEU A 6 -32.26 -2.43 -45.48
N TYR A 7 -32.59 -1.58 -44.49
CA TYR A 7 -31.69 -0.54 -43.99
C TYR A 7 -30.43 -1.12 -43.37
N ALA A 8 -30.55 -2.20 -42.60
CA ALA A 8 -29.39 -2.87 -41.99
C ALA A 8 -28.46 -3.48 -43.07
N ALA A 9 -29.03 -4.09 -44.13
CA ALA A 9 -28.23 -4.68 -45.21
C ALA A 9 -27.54 -3.62 -46.07
N THR A 10 -28.22 -2.50 -46.35
CA THR A 10 -27.66 -1.42 -47.19
C THR A 10 -26.64 -0.55 -46.48
N ARG A 11 -26.60 -0.55 -45.18
CA ARG A 11 -25.63 0.21 -44.37
C ARG A 11 -24.16 -0.09 -44.73
N ALA A 12 -23.81 -1.37 -44.78
CA ALA A 12 -22.48 -1.80 -45.18
C ALA A 12 -22.14 -1.42 -46.62
N THR A 13 -23.12 -1.52 -47.54
CA THR A 13 -22.94 -1.14 -48.92
C THR A 13 -22.70 0.36 -49.07
N VAL A 14 -23.47 1.20 -48.37
CA VAL A 14 -23.27 2.66 -48.37
C VAL A 14 -21.85 3.02 -47.87
N LYS A 15 -21.38 2.42 -46.81
CA LYS A 15 -20.03 2.64 -46.34
C LYS A 15 -18.95 2.25 -47.36
N LYS A 16 -19.12 1.10 -47.99
CA LYS A 16 -18.16 0.55 -48.95
C LYS A 16 -18.11 1.36 -50.24
N GLU A 17 -19.25 1.71 -50.79
CA GLU A 17 -19.38 2.34 -52.13
C GLU A 17 -19.16 3.87 -52.09
N PHE A 18 -19.54 4.55 -51.01
CA PHE A 18 -19.55 6.00 -50.87
C PHE A 18 -18.52 6.58 -49.90
N GLY A 19 -17.49 5.84 -49.57
CA GLY A 19 -16.32 6.35 -48.85
C GLY A 19 -16.33 6.14 -47.38
N GLY A 20 -16.26 4.88 -46.95
CA GLY A 20 -16.11 4.49 -45.55
C GLY A 20 -14.93 5.13 -44.83
N GLY A 21 -13.89 5.57 -45.56
CA GLY A 21 -12.74 6.29 -44.99
C GLY A 21 -13.03 7.72 -44.54
N HIS A 22 -14.15 8.31 -45.00
CA HIS A 22 -14.55 9.66 -44.59
C HIS A 22 -15.55 9.68 -43.44
N ILE A 23 -16.13 8.53 -43.09
CA ILE A 23 -17.07 8.37 -41.99
C ILE A 23 -16.26 8.06 -40.75
N LYS A 24 -16.10 9.04 -39.85
CA LYS A 24 -15.34 8.90 -38.59
C LYS A 24 -16.16 8.23 -37.50
N ASP A 25 -17.43 8.60 -37.38
CA ASP A 25 -18.32 8.14 -36.33
C ASP A 25 -19.66 7.70 -36.88
N GLU A 26 -20.28 6.75 -36.23
CA GLU A 26 -21.58 6.21 -36.61
C GLU A 26 -22.46 6.11 -35.36
N MET A 27 -23.59 6.78 -35.42
CA MET A 27 -24.62 6.76 -34.39
C MET A 27 -25.81 5.92 -34.77
N PHE A 28 -26.33 5.19 -33.82
CA PHE A 28 -27.59 4.47 -33.95
C PHE A 28 -28.59 5.03 -32.94
N GLY A 29 -29.74 5.47 -33.40
CA GLY A 29 -30.80 5.99 -32.56
C GLY A 29 -32.13 5.35 -32.89
N THR A 30 -32.95 5.10 -31.89
CA THR A 30 -34.33 4.59 -32.04
C THR A 30 -35.36 5.68 -31.94
N VAL A 31 -35.02 6.79 -31.34
CA VAL A 31 -35.84 7.99 -31.20
C VAL A 31 -35.09 9.23 -31.68
N GLN A 32 -35.84 10.28 -32.03
CA GLN A 32 -35.23 11.51 -32.55
C GLN A 32 -34.24 12.17 -31.58
N GLU A 33 -34.45 11.99 -30.30
CA GLU A 33 -33.57 12.53 -29.25
C GLU A 33 -32.20 11.88 -29.23
N ASP A 34 -32.07 10.63 -29.71
CA ASP A 34 -30.80 9.92 -29.77
C ASP A 34 -29.87 10.48 -30.84
N ILE A 35 -30.45 11.04 -31.94
CA ILE A 35 -29.71 11.55 -33.10
C ILE A 35 -29.58 13.08 -33.12
N CYS A 36 -29.96 13.77 -32.04
CA CYS A 36 -29.68 15.19 -31.86
C CYS A 36 -28.24 15.44 -31.36
N PHE A 37 -27.79 16.68 -31.31
CA PHE A 37 -26.46 17.06 -30.87
C PHE A 37 -26.17 16.58 -29.44
N GLN A 38 -27.15 16.63 -28.54
CA GLN A 38 -26.99 16.09 -27.19
C GLN A 38 -26.84 14.57 -27.16
N GLY A 39 -27.58 13.86 -28.05
CA GLY A 39 -27.42 12.43 -28.27
C GLY A 39 -26.01 12.08 -28.75
N TYR A 40 -25.47 12.87 -29.67
CA TYR A 40 -24.07 12.73 -30.10
C TYR A 40 -23.08 12.91 -28.98
N LEU A 41 -23.21 13.93 -28.16
CA LEU A 41 -22.34 14.14 -27.00
C LEU A 41 -22.40 12.97 -25.98
N ARG A 42 -23.61 12.46 -25.73
CA ARG A 42 -23.79 11.26 -24.89
C ARG A 42 -23.11 10.03 -25.49
N HIS A 43 -23.23 9.86 -26.81
CA HIS A 43 -22.56 8.76 -27.51
C HIS A 43 -21.05 8.86 -27.42
N MET A 44 -20.45 10.04 -27.62
CA MET A 44 -19.02 10.27 -27.48
C MET A 44 -18.54 10.00 -26.06
N THR A 45 -19.28 10.46 -25.05
CA THR A 45 -18.96 10.20 -23.63
C THR A 45 -19.06 8.70 -23.33
N SER A 46 -20.07 8.01 -23.89
CA SER A 46 -20.22 6.56 -23.68
C SER A 46 -19.14 5.75 -24.38
N CYS A 47 -18.66 6.19 -25.55
CA CYS A 47 -17.57 5.53 -26.28
C CYS A 47 -16.22 5.69 -25.55
N SER A 48 -16.02 6.79 -24.84
CA SER A 48 -14.82 7.03 -24.02
C SER A 48 -14.93 6.44 -22.60
N ALA A 49 -16.12 6.08 -22.17
CA ALA A 49 -16.33 5.44 -20.87
C ALA A 49 -15.85 3.98 -20.90
N PRO A 50 -15.27 3.48 -19.81
CA PRO A 50 -14.93 2.05 -19.71
C PRO A 50 -16.19 1.21 -19.91
N ALA A 51 -16.06 0.08 -20.61
CA ALA A 51 -17.17 -0.84 -20.84
C ALA A 51 -17.83 -1.23 -19.50
N PRO A 52 -19.18 -1.34 -19.46
CA PRO A 52 -19.85 -1.78 -18.25
C PRO A 52 -19.36 -3.17 -17.88
N LEU A 53 -18.89 -3.30 -16.66
CA LEU A 53 -18.38 -4.56 -16.11
C LEU A 53 -19.53 -5.56 -15.95
N THR A 54 -19.26 -6.81 -16.20
CA THR A 54 -20.17 -7.90 -15.84
C THR A 54 -20.28 -8.00 -14.31
N ALA A 55 -21.35 -8.63 -13.81
CA ALA A 55 -21.54 -8.81 -12.36
C ALA A 55 -20.32 -9.49 -11.70
N ALA A 56 -19.73 -10.48 -12.36
CA ALA A 56 -18.53 -11.16 -11.88
C ALA A 56 -17.29 -10.25 -11.87
N GLU A 57 -17.12 -9.39 -12.86
CA GLU A 57 -16.03 -8.41 -12.90
C GLU A 57 -16.19 -7.30 -11.87
N GLN A 58 -17.42 -6.87 -11.61
CA GLN A 58 -17.73 -5.92 -10.54
C GLN A 58 -17.39 -6.51 -9.17
N GLU A 59 -17.74 -7.77 -8.94
CA GLU A 59 -17.42 -8.50 -7.71
C GLU A 59 -15.91 -8.66 -7.52
N LEU A 60 -15.18 -9.04 -8.58
CA LEU A 60 -13.72 -9.09 -8.58
C LEU A 60 -13.08 -7.73 -8.35
N GLN A 61 -13.64 -6.67 -8.91
CA GLN A 61 -13.14 -5.31 -8.68
C GLN A 61 -13.38 -4.86 -7.24
N GLN A 62 -14.54 -5.16 -6.67
CA GLN A 62 -14.85 -4.92 -5.26
C GLN A 62 -13.89 -5.69 -4.35
N ILE A 63 -13.62 -6.96 -4.66
CA ILE A 63 -12.65 -7.79 -3.92
C ILE A 63 -11.27 -7.16 -3.98
N LYS A 64 -10.79 -6.77 -5.17
CA LYS A 64 -9.49 -6.09 -5.33
C LYS A 64 -9.41 -4.78 -4.56
N ILE A 65 -10.45 -3.94 -4.59
CA ILE A 65 -10.48 -2.69 -3.83
C ILE A 65 -10.44 -2.98 -2.32
N ASN A 66 -11.15 -4.02 -1.89
CA ASN A 66 -11.14 -4.42 -0.48
C ASN A 66 -9.79 -5.04 -0.08
N GLU A 67 -9.17 -5.85 -0.95
CA GLU A 67 -7.83 -6.39 -0.74
C GLU A 67 -6.77 -5.27 -0.66
N VAL A 68 -6.79 -4.30 -1.58
CA VAL A 68 -5.87 -3.14 -1.54
C VAL A 68 -6.08 -2.32 -0.27
N LYS A 69 -7.34 -2.09 0.14
CA LYS A 69 -7.62 -1.45 1.44
C LYS A 69 -7.18 -2.29 2.62
N THR A 70 -7.22 -3.62 2.48
CA THR A 70 -6.78 -4.56 3.50
C THR A 70 -5.26 -4.67 3.51
N GLU A 71 -4.59 -4.67 2.36
CA GLU A 71 -3.12 -4.71 2.28
C GLU A 71 -2.45 -3.47 2.85
N ILE A 72 -2.99 -2.26 2.62
CA ILE A 72 -2.53 -1.04 3.29
C ILE A 72 -2.76 -1.13 4.81
N SER A 73 -3.67 -1.97 5.24
CA SER A 73 -4.04 -2.20 6.65
C SER A 73 -3.41 -3.46 7.26
N VAL A 74 -2.87 -4.37 6.44
CA VAL A 74 -2.37 -5.69 6.86
C VAL A 74 -1.08 -5.58 7.67
N GLU A 75 -0.22 -4.61 7.42
CA GLU A 75 0.96 -4.40 8.27
C GLU A 75 0.61 -3.98 9.71
N SER A 76 -0.60 -3.47 9.97
CA SER A 76 -1.00 -3.04 11.30
C SER A 76 -2.22 -3.74 11.90
N LYS A 77 -3.03 -4.48 11.14
CA LYS A 77 -4.32 -5.01 11.64
C LYS A 77 -4.34 -6.47 12.05
N HIS A 78 -3.39 -7.28 11.64
CA HIS A 78 -3.47 -8.74 11.87
C HIS A 78 -3.14 -9.21 13.29
N GLN A 79 -2.68 -8.33 14.18
CA GLN A 79 -2.33 -8.69 15.55
C GLN A 79 -2.92 -7.77 16.62
N THR A 80 -3.78 -6.84 16.26
CA THR A 80 -4.37 -5.89 17.20
C THR A 80 -5.77 -6.32 17.59
N LEU A 81 -6.02 -6.44 18.87
CA LEU A 81 -7.38 -6.49 19.43
C LEU A 81 -8.08 -5.20 18.96
N GLN A 82 -9.01 -5.34 18.02
CA GLN A 82 -9.77 -4.20 17.51
C GLN A 82 -10.47 -3.50 18.68
N GLY A 83 -10.11 -2.26 18.92
CA GLY A 83 -10.75 -1.41 19.92
C GLY A 83 -10.00 -1.18 21.22
N LEU A 84 -8.83 -1.78 21.45
CA LEU A 84 -8.04 -1.46 22.62
C LEU A 84 -7.32 -0.12 22.42
N ALA A 85 -7.79 0.91 23.09
CA ALA A 85 -7.20 2.22 23.08
C ALA A 85 -6.93 2.67 24.51
N PHE A 86 -5.67 2.83 24.90
CA PHE A 86 -5.31 3.46 26.15
C PHE A 86 -5.22 4.98 25.94
N PRO A 87 -5.90 5.78 26.76
CA PRO A 87 -5.85 7.22 26.64
C PRO A 87 -4.45 7.74 26.95
N LEU A 88 -4.03 8.74 26.17
CA LEU A 88 -2.77 9.44 26.38
C LEU A 88 -2.91 10.39 27.56
N GLN A 89 -2.03 10.32 28.56
CA GLN A 89 -2.06 11.25 29.70
C GLN A 89 -1.70 12.67 29.28
N LYS A 90 -2.22 13.64 29.98
CA LYS A 90 -2.03 15.08 29.70
C LYS A 90 -0.56 15.48 29.63
N GLU A 91 0.28 14.94 30.48
CA GLU A 91 1.73 15.20 30.48
C GLU A 91 2.40 14.67 29.20
N ALA A 92 2.00 13.49 28.74
CA ALA A 92 2.46 12.91 27.49
C ALA A 92 1.98 13.73 26.27
N GLN A 93 0.73 14.18 26.28
CA GLN A 93 0.20 15.07 25.24
C GLN A 93 0.97 16.39 25.17
N GLN A 94 1.25 17.02 26.34
CA GLN A 94 2.04 18.25 26.42
C GLN A 94 3.46 18.05 25.89
N ALA A 95 4.10 16.93 26.24
CA ALA A 95 5.44 16.62 25.74
C ALA A 95 5.44 16.44 24.20
N LEU A 96 4.47 15.76 23.64
CA LEU A 96 4.34 15.62 22.18
C LEU A 96 4.06 16.96 21.48
N LEU A 97 3.27 17.84 22.09
CA LEU A 97 3.07 19.21 21.59
C LEU A 97 4.35 20.04 21.63
N GLN A 98 5.18 19.88 22.68
CA GLN A 98 6.49 20.53 22.77
C GLN A 98 7.45 19.99 21.69
N LEU A 99 7.41 18.67 21.41
CA LEU A 99 8.16 18.05 20.33
C LEU A 99 7.72 18.63 18.96
N ARG A 100 6.42 18.75 18.72
CA ARG A 100 5.87 19.41 17.52
C ARG A 100 6.39 20.84 17.38
N GLN A 101 6.45 21.59 18.50
CA GLN A 101 6.98 22.96 18.54
C GLN A 101 8.51 23.03 18.47
N ARG A 102 9.19 21.90 18.33
CA ARG A 102 10.67 21.79 18.31
C ARG A 102 11.36 22.29 19.57
N LYS A 103 10.65 22.38 20.70
CA LYS A 103 11.20 22.79 21.99
C LYS A 103 11.99 21.67 22.65
N ILE A 104 11.60 20.43 22.42
CA ILE A 104 12.29 19.22 22.82
C ILE A 104 12.54 18.34 21.62
N ASN A 105 13.52 17.44 21.71
CA ASN A 105 13.89 16.57 20.60
C ASN A 105 13.60 15.09 20.86
N TYR A 106 13.13 14.75 22.07
CA TYR A 106 12.87 13.36 22.42
C TYR A 106 11.73 13.22 23.43
N VAL A 107 10.88 12.24 23.20
CA VAL A 107 9.79 11.83 24.10
C VAL A 107 9.77 10.32 24.20
N GLN A 108 9.78 9.79 25.42
CA GLN A 108 9.62 8.36 25.69
C GLN A 108 8.31 8.13 26.43
N LEU A 109 7.50 7.19 25.93
CA LEU A 109 6.21 6.82 26.51
C LEU A 109 6.22 5.35 26.93
N ARG A 110 5.42 5.05 27.95
CA ARG A 110 5.14 3.67 28.40
C ARG A 110 3.65 3.42 28.49
N LEU A 111 3.27 2.15 28.41
CA LEU A 111 1.92 1.72 28.80
C LEU A 111 1.91 1.38 30.30
N ASP A 112 0.96 1.97 31.01
CA ASP A 112 0.57 1.50 32.33
C ASP A 112 -0.59 0.49 32.17
N THR A 113 -0.30 -0.78 32.41
CA THR A 113 -1.28 -1.87 32.24
C THR A 113 -2.27 -1.99 33.38
N GLU A 114 -2.01 -1.31 34.51
CA GLU A 114 -2.93 -1.29 35.67
C GLU A 114 -3.96 -0.16 35.52
N ARG A 115 -3.49 1.00 35.10
CA ARG A 115 -4.33 2.19 34.87
C ARG A 115 -4.90 2.28 33.48
N GLU A 116 -4.44 1.42 32.59
CA GLU A 116 -4.82 1.41 31.16
C GLU A 116 -4.59 2.77 30.48
N THR A 117 -3.44 3.39 30.74
CA THR A 117 -3.07 4.70 30.19
C THR A 117 -1.69 4.67 29.53
N ILE A 118 -1.46 5.63 28.63
CA ILE A 118 -0.13 5.89 28.06
C ILE A 118 0.49 7.05 28.81
N GLU A 119 1.63 6.79 29.45
CA GLU A 119 2.30 7.73 30.31
C GLU A 119 3.63 8.22 29.74
N LEU A 120 3.98 9.45 30.13
CA LEU A 120 5.29 10.02 29.85
C LEU A 120 6.35 9.39 30.78
N VAL A 121 7.47 8.93 30.20
CA VAL A 121 8.62 8.46 30.98
C VAL A 121 9.60 9.60 31.18
N HIS A 122 10.11 10.18 30.10
CA HIS A 122 10.98 11.36 30.13
C HIS A 122 11.08 12.05 28.76
N THR A 123 11.62 13.30 28.81
CA THR A 123 11.82 14.16 27.64
C THR A 123 13.26 14.71 27.57
N ASN A 124 14.21 14.01 28.16
CA ASN A 124 15.59 14.50 28.20
C ASN A 124 16.14 14.67 26.77
N PRO A 125 16.85 15.77 26.51
CA PRO A 125 17.52 15.98 25.24
C PRO A 125 18.39 14.75 24.91
N THR A 126 18.26 14.27 23.69
CA THR A 126 18.92 13.02 23.27
C THR A 126 19.57 13.24 21.91
N GLU A 127 20.83 12.93 21.80
CA GLU A 127 21.55 12.91 20.53
C GLU A 127 21.50 11.51 19.90
N ILE A 128 21.80 11.43 18.60
CA ILE A 128 21.77 10.16 17.85
C ILE A 128 22.65 9.11 18.53
N GLY A 129 23.84 9.49 18.98
CA GLY A 129 24.77 8.58 19.67
C GLY A 129 24.31 8.10 21.06
N GLU A 130 23.37 8.82 21.68
CA GLU A 130 22.77 8.47 22.97
C GLU A 130 21.48 7.67 22.84
N LEU A 131 20.82 7.76 21.68
CA LEU A 131 19.54 7.12 21.42
C LEU A 131 19.54 5.61 21.71
N PRO A 132 20.57 4.82 21.34
CA PRO A 132 20.66 3.41 21.69
C PRO A 132 20.60 3.14 23.21
N ARG A 133 21.14 4.05 24.02
CA ARG A 133 21.16 3.91 25.48
C ARG A 133 19.82 4.26 26.13
N ARG A 134 18.95 4.97 25.40
CA ARG A 134 17.59 5.31 25.86
C ARG A 134 16.63 4.15 25.72
N ILE A 135 16.98 3.13 24.93
CA ILE A 135 16.12 1.98 24.69
C ILE A 135 16.32 0.97 25.84
N PRO A 136 15.26 0.66 26.61
CA PRO A 136 15.32 -0.37 27.64
C PRO A 136 15.55 -1.75 27.03
N LYS A 137 16.28 -2.61 27.73
CA LYS A 137 16.59 -3.98 27.26
C LYS A 137 15.55 -5.03 27.68
N ASP A 138 14.63 -4.65 28.56
CA ASP A 138 13.70 -5.58 29.23
C ASP A 138 12.23 -5.24 29.07
N THR A 139 11.92 -4.00 28.68
CA THR A 139 10.54 -3.52 28.59
C THR A 139 10.28 -2.78 27.29
N PRO A 140 9.11 -2.99 26.66
CA PRO A 140 8.72 -2.25 25.45
C PRO A 140 8.51 -0.77 25.76
N ARG A 141 8.77 0.10 24.78
CA ARG A 141 8.53 1.53 24.86
C ARG A 141 8.16 2.11 23.50
N TYR A 142 7.52 3.27 23.53
CA TYR A 142 7.35 4.12 22.36
C TYR A 142 8.25 5.35 22.49
N HIS A 143 8.94 5.67 21.41
CA HIS A 143 9.85 6.80 21.36
C HIS A 143 9.51 7.69 20.18
N PHE A 144 9.50 8.99 20.41
CA PHE A 144 9.42 10.00 19.38
C PHE A 144 10.71 10.80 19.41
N PHE A 145 11.42 10.79 18.30
CA PHE A 145 12.73 11.43 18.19
C PHE A 145 12.75 12.43 17.04
N LEU A 146 13.22 13.64 17.32
CA LEU A 146 13.46 14.66 16.30
C LEU A 146 14.84 14.44 15.70
N TYR A 147 14.87 13.79 14.56
CA TYR A 147 16.08 13.48 13.83
C TYR A 147 16.51 14.67 12.98
N ARG A 148 17.63 15.27 13.32
CA ARG A 148 18.28 16.34 12.57
C ARG A 148 19.38 15.77 11.72
N HIS A 149 19.30 15.95 10.41
CA HIS A 149 20.24 15.38 9.46
C HIS A 149 20.41 16.29 8.24
N SER A 150 21.43 16.01 7.45
CA SER A 150 21.64 16.67 6.15
C SER A 150 21.39 15.67 5.03
N HIS A 151 20.59 16.06 4.05
CA HIS A 151 20.28 15.27 2.87
C HIS A 151 20.43 16.16 1.64
N GLU A 152 21.25 15.75 0.66
CA GLU A 152 21.52 16.49 -0.59
C GLU A 152 21.97 17.95 -0.41
N GLY A 153 22.54 18.27 0.76
CA GLY A 153 23.00 19.63 1.10
C GLY A 153 22.03 20.46 1.92
N ASP A 154 20.80 19.99 2.08
CA ASP A 154 19.78 20.63 2.91
C ASP A 154 19.77 20.07 4.33
N HIS A 155 19.54 20.95 5.31
CA HIS A 155 19.33 20.55 6.70
C HIS A 155 17.86 20.26 6.94
N LEU A 156 17.57 19.00 7.28
CA LEU A 156 16.21 18.51 7.49
C LEU A 156 16.02 18.09 8.95
N GLU A 157 14.79 18.31 9.41
CA GLU A 157 14.34 17.85 10.72
C GLU A 157 13.12 16.94 10.54
N SER A 158 13.27 15.67 10.88
CA SER A 158 12.25 14.65 10.71
C SER A 158 11.88 14.04 12.05
N VAL A 159 10.59 13.98 12.38
CA VAL A 159 10.14 13.23 13.54
C VAL A 159 10.06 11.75 13.19
N VAL A 160 10.75 10.94 13.95
CA VAL A 160 10.78 9.48 13.77
C VAL A 160 10.09 8.85 14.98
N PHE A 161 9.15 7.95 14.70
CA PHE A 161 8.55 7.09 15.71
C PHE A 161 9.29 5.76 15.78
N ILE A 162 9.70 5.37 16.98
CA ILE A 162 10.41 4.12 17.23
C ILE A 162 9.63 3.31 18.26
N TYR A 163 9.22 2.13 17.89
CA TYR A 163 8.67 1.14 18.79
C TYR A 163 9.76 0.14 19.15
N SER A 164 10.21 0.17 20.40
CA SER A 164 11.19 -0.77 20.90
C SER A 164 10.49 -1.94 21.59
N MET A 165 10.79 -3.14 21.14
CA MET A 165 10.28 -4.37 21.71
C MET A 165 11.44 -5.36 21.97
N PRO A 166 11.91 -5.47 23.22
CA PRO A 166 13.06 -6.30 23.55
C PRO A 166 12.69 -7.80 23.49
N GLY A 167 12.56 -8.33 22.28
CA GLY A 167 12.43 -9.73 21.97
C GLY A 167 11.62 -10.56 22.98
N TYR A 168 12.24 -11.62 23.52
CA TYR A 168 11.60 -12.51 24.50
C TYR A 168 11.72 -12.06 25.96
N SER A 169 12.37 -10.94 26.24
CA SER A 169 12.61 -10.46 27.61
C SER A 169 11.37 -9.90 28.27
N CYS A 170 10.37 -9.44 27.49
CA CYS A 170 9.09 -8.95 28.01
C CYS A 170 7.98 -10.01 27.97
N SER A 171 6.95 -9.83 28.81
CA SER A 171 5.81 -10.74 28.83
C SER A 171 5.02 -10.71 27.53
N ILE A 172 4.40 -11.85 27.17
CA ILE A 172 3.54 -11.94 25.99
C ILE A 172 2.38 -10.94 26.09
N LYS A 173 1.82 -10.75 27.30
CA LYS A 173 0.74 -9.80 27.55
C LYS A 173 1.16 -8.38 27.23
N GLU A 174 2.29 -7.92 27.72
CA GLU A 174 2.82 -6.57 27.42
C GLU A 174 3.05 -6.38 25.93
N ARG A 175 3.66 -7.36 25.27
CA ARG A 175 3.90 -7.34 23.83
C ARG A 175 2.61 -7.15 23.04
N MET A 176 1.58 -7.93 23.38
CA MET A 176 0.27 -7.80 22.73
C MET A 176 -0.39 -6.44 22.97
N LEU A 177 -0.32 -5.92 24.20
CA LEU A 177 -0.88 -4.62 24.56
C LEU A 177 -0.19 -3.48 23.83
N TYR A 178 1.15 -3.46 23.82
CA TYR A 178 1.91 -2.43 23.08
C TYR A 178 1.63 -2.50 21.57
N SER A 179 1.61 -3.68 20.96
CA SER A 179 1.26 -3.82 19.55
C SER A 179 -0.15 -3.34 19.25
N SER A 180 -1.11 -3.62 20.12
CA SER A 180 -2.51 -3.22 19.95
C SER A 180 -2.73 -1.71 20.10
N CYS A 181 -2.09 -1.10 21.10
CA CYS A 181 -2.23 0.34 21.36
C CYS A 181 -1.46 1.22 20.36
N LYS A 182 -0.44 0.68 19.66
CA LYS A 182 0.42 1.43 18.73
C LYS A 182 -0.37 2.20 17.68
N SER A 183 -1.29 1.55 16.99
CA SER A 183 -2.05 2.18 15.90
C SER A 183 -2.90 3.34 16.39
N ARG A 184 -3.60 3.17 17.50
CA ARG A 184 -4.45 4.22 18.08
C ARG A 184 -3.63 5.40 18.60
N LEU A 185 -2.48 5.13 19.24
CA LEU A 185 -1.55 6.17 19.64
C LEU A 185 -1.07 7.00 18.44
N LEU A 186 -0.69 6.34 17.35
CA LEU A 186 -0.22 7.02 16.15
C LEU A 186 -1.34 7.85 15.50
N ASP A 187 -2.56 7.32 15.44
CA ASP A 187 -3.73 8.05 14.93
C ASP A 187 -3.99 9.31 15.76
N GLU A 188 -3.97 9.23 17.10
CA GLU A 188 -4.14 10.37 18.01
C GLU A 188 -3.03 11.40 17.82
N VAL A 189 -1.77 10.95 17.73
CA VAL A 189 -0.63 11.84 17.55
C VAL A 189 -0.63 12.54 16.20
N GLU A 190 -0.99 11.86 15.12
CA GLU A 190 -1.01 12.44 13.78
C GLU A 190 -2.27 13.29 13.53
N GLN A 191 -3.43 12.87 13.99
CA GLN A 191 -4.71 13.54 13.71
C GLN A 191 -5.06 14.61 14.76
N ASP A 192 -5.00 14.26 16.05
CA ASP A 192 -5.42 15.18 17.11
C ASP A 192 -4.30 16.15 17.48
N LEU A 193 -3.07 15.68 17.63
CA LEU A 193 -1.92 16.53 17.95
C LEU A 193 -1.25 17.11 16.70
N GLN A 194 -1.63 16.65 15.50
CA GLN A 194 -1.06 17.12 14.22
C GLN A 194 0.47 17.09 14.20
N LEU A 195 1.06 16.05 14.76
CA LEU A 195 2.50 15.82 14.71
C LEU A 195 2.80 14.94 13.50
N GLU A 196 3.44 15.49 12.49
CA GLU A 196 3.86 14.74 11.30
C GLU A 196 4.99 13.80 11.63
N ILE A 197 4.81 12.50 11.35
CA ILE A 197 5.80 11.45 11.57
C ILE A 197 6.37 11.05 10.21
N ALA A 198 7.64 11.37 9.99
CA ALA A 198 8.32 11.07 8.73
C ALA A 198 8.56 9.57 8.53
N LYS A 199 8.88 8.86 9.61
CA LYS A 199 9.13 7.42 9.57
C LYS A 199 8.66 6.73 10.85
N LYS A 200 8.09 5.54 10.68
CA LYS A 200 7.68 4.64 11.76
C LYS A 200 8.52 3.38 11.66
N MET A 201 9.20 3.00 12.74
CA MET A 201 10.08 1.83 12.77
C MET A 201 9.87 1.00 14.03
N GLU A 202 10.20 -0.27 13.93
CA GLU A 202 10.18 -1.23 15.03
C GLU A 202 11.57 -1.80 15.18
N ILE A 203 12.04 -1.92 16.41
CA ILE A 203 13.36 -2.44 16.73
C ILE A 203 13.29 -3.40 17.89
N ASP A 204 14.13 -4.41 17.87
CA ASP A 204 14.30 -5.36 18.98
C ASP A 204 15.36 -4.88 19.96
N SER A 205 16.39 -4.20 19.48
CA SER A 205 17.52 -3.71 20.28
C SER A 205 17.88 -2.28 19.94
N GLY A 206 18.26 -1.51 20.96
CA GLY A 206 18.80 -0.17 20.77
C GLY A 206 20.09 -0.14 19.94
N GLU A 207 20.82 -1.24 19.87
CA GLU A 207 22.07 -1.35 19.11
C GLU A 207 21.86 -1.20 17.59
N GLU A 208 20.63 -1.43 17.12
CA GLU A 208 20.24 -1.23 15.72
C GLU A 208 20.17 0.25 15.33
N LEU A 209 19.96 1.16 16.30
CA LEU A 209 19.78 2.59 16.07
C LEU A 209 21.12 3.31 15.83
N THR A 210 21.72 3.04 14.70
CA THR A 210 22.89 3.79 14.22
C THR A 210 22.46 5.00 13.39
N ALA A 211 23.36 5.98 13.23
CA ALA A 211 23.10 7.14 12.38
C ALA A 211 22.83 6.74 10.93
N ASP A 212 23.55 5.74 10.43
CA ASP A 212 23.39 5.21 9.06
C ASP A 212 22.04 4.51 8.91
N PHE A 213 21.63 3.70 9.88
CA PHE A 213 20.33 3.05 9.87
C PHE A 213 19.17 4.07 9.85
N LEU A 214 19.23 5.08 10.74
CA LEU A 214 18.21 6.13 10.76
C LEU A 214 18.17 6.91 9.44
N TYR A 215 19.30 7.18 8.83
CA TYR A 215 19.39 7.86 7.56
C TYR A 215 18.80 7.03 6.42
N GLU A 216 19.12 5.74 6.33
CA GLU A 216 18.58 4.83 5.30
C GLU A 216 17.07 4.61 5.46
N GLU A 217 16.56 4.58 6.69
CA GLU A 217 15.13 4.43 6.96
C GLU A 217 14.34 5.70 6.62
N VAL A 218 14.87 6.89 6.88
CA VAL A 218 14.23 8.16 6.54
C VAL A 218 14.34 8.45 5.04
N HIS A 219 15.48 8.11 4.43
CA HIS A 219 15.74 8.27 3.00
C HIS A 219 16.04 6.91 2.37
N PRO A 220 15.03 6.06 2.16
CA PRO A 220 15.25 4.79 1.52
C PRO A 220 15.78 5.04 0.10
N LYS A 221 16.97 4.50 -0.21
CA LYS A 221 17.48 4.50 -1.57
C LYS A 221 16.39 3.87 -2.44
N GLN A 222 15.79 4.66 -3.31
CA GLN A 222 14.92 4.10 -4.32
C GLN A 222 15.77 3.13 -5.12
N HIS A 223 15.64 1.84 -4.85
CA HIS A 223 16.15 0.83 -5.74
C HIS A 223 15.44 1.06 -7.07
N ALA A 224 16.15 1.77 -7.97
CA ALA A 224 15.77 1.81 -9.35
C ALA A 224 15.58 0.35 -9.79
N PHE A 225 14.33 0.02 -10.09
CA PHE A 225 13.89 -1.32 -10.49
C PHE A 225 13.97 -2.39 -9.38
N LYS A 226 12.88 -2.55 -8.62
CA LYS A 226 12.49 -3.91 -8.27
C LYS A 226 12.45 -4.67 -9.58
N GLN A 227 13.43 -5.54 -9.81
CA GLN A 227 13.38 -6.47 -10.95
C GLN A 227 12.01 -7.14 -10.84
N ALA A 228 11.12 -6.83 -11.80
CA ALA A 228 9.91 -7.61 -11.97
C ALA A 228 10.36 -9.06 -11.91
N PHE A 229 9.76 -9.85 -11.01
CA PHE A 229 10.08 -11.23 -10.74
C PHE A 229 10.55 -11.88 -12.03
N ALA A 230 11.85 -12.22 -12.11
CA ALA A 230 12.36 -12.96 -13.24
C ALA A 230 11.51 -14.24 -13.30
N LYS A 231 10.71 -14.40 -14.37
CA LYS A 231 9.90 -15.60 -14.55
C LYS A 231 10.81 -16.79 -14.26
N PRO A 232 10.41 -17.75 -13.37
CA PRO A 232 11.22 -18.90 -13.10
C PRO A 232 11.62 -19.51 -14.44
N ARG A 233 12.91 -19.62 -14.71
CA ARG A 233 13.38 -20.36 -15.88
C ARG A 233 12.89 -21.77 -15.66
N GLY A 234 11.92 -22.19 -16.45
CA GLY A 234 11.51 -23.59 -16.48
C GLY A 234 12.75 -24.46 -16.64
N PRO A 235 12.76 -25.68 -16.07
CA PRO A 235 13.89 -26.58 -16.20
C PRO A 235 14.29 -26.63 -17.67
N ALA A 236 15.58 -26.43 -17.95
CA ALA A 236 16.15 -26.53 -19.28
C ALA A 236 16.08 -28.03 -19.74
N GLY A 237 14.87 -28.51 -19.88
CA GLY A 237 14.57 -29.78 -20.52
C GLY A 237 14.65 -29.58 -22.02
N LYS A 238 15.60 -30.25 -22.66
CA LYS A 238 15.59 -30.49 -24.10
C LYS A 238 14.16 -30.87 -24.46
N ARG A 239 13.47 -30.10 -25.29
CA ARG A 239 12.22 -30.48 -25.91
C ARG A 239 12.43 -31.89 -26.47
N GLY A 240 11.83 -32.87 -25.83
CA GLY A 240 11.84 -34.23 -26.35
C GLY A 240 11.33 -34.21 -27.77
N MET A 241 12.09 -34.81 -28.68
CA MET A 241 11.65 -35.06 -30.04
C MET A 241 10.25 -35.64 -29.96
N LYS A 242 9.32 -35.10 -30.73
CA LYS A 242 8.02 -35.73 -30.98
C LYS A 242 8.27 -37.16 -31.34
N ARG A 243 7.90 -38.11 -30.48
CA ARG A 243 7.77 -39.51 -30.84
C ARG A 243 6.69 -39.55 -31.92
N LEU A 244 7.09 -39.80 -33.16
CA LEU A 244 6.22 -40.26 -34.22
C LEU A 244 5.66 -41.60 -33.77
N ILE A 245 4.39 -41.61 -33.43
CA ILE A 245 3.64 -42.85 -33.22
C ILE A 245 3.53 -43.46 -34.62
N ARG A 246 4.37 -44.46 -34.93
CA ARG A 246 4.17 -45.34 -36.08
C ARG A 246 2.96 -46.19 -35.75
N GLY A 247 1.90 -46.02 -36.54
CA GLY A 247 0.76 -46.93 -36.53
C GLY A 247 1.16 -48.35 -36.87
N PRO A 248 0.43 -49.35 -36.36
CA PRO A 248 0.66 -50.76 -36.71
C PRO A 248 0.16 -51.04 -38.12
N GLY A 249 1.03 -51.46 -39.01
CA GLY A 249 0.64 -51.98 -40.34
C GLY A 249 1.65 -51.62 -41.42
N GLU A 250 2.62 -52.52 -41.63
CA GLU A 250 2.91 -53.14 -42.93
C GLU A 250 4.14 -54.04 -42.80
N ASN A 251 3.86 -55.29 -42.77
CA ASN A 251 4.80 -56.35 -43.11
C ASN A 251 5.00 -56.25 -44.63
N GLY A 252 6.22 -56.13 -45.06
CA GLY A 252 6.65 -56.23 -46.44
C GLY A 252 7.98 -56.94 -46.46
N GLU A 253 7.95 -58.22 -46.82
CA GLU A 253 9.08 -59.05 -47.19
C GLU A 253 9.93 -58.34 -48.23
N ASP A 254 11.28 -58.53 -48.20
CA ASP A 254 12.00 -59.22 -49.24
C ASP A 254 13.52 -59.09 -49.06
N SER A 255 14.16 -60.30 -49.11
CA SER A 255 15.51 -60.74 -49.56
C SER A 255 16.68 -60.28 -48.69
#